data_b88e8f5ac11221778021ccd91cc83ccd
#
_entry.id   b88e8f5ac11221778021ccd91cc83ccd
#
_cell.length_a   1.000
_cell.length_b   1.000
_cell.length_c   1.000
_cell.angle_alpha   90.00
_cell.angle_beta   90.00
_cell.angle_gamma   90.00
#
_symmetry.space_group_name_H-M   'P 1'
#
loop_
_entity.id
_entity.type
_entity.pdbx_description
1 polymer ?
#
loop_
_entity_poly.entity_id
_entity_poly.type
_entity_poly.pdbx_seq_one_letter_code
_entity_poly.pdbx_strand_id
1 'polypeptide(L)'
;MAGIGFELKKLFRRKGMLAGLRAYGYAGIICTGPMLLGVLLQGGLLLLCGWAGAPRAGRDLLASLTVTSFFSMPVTRFVADQLYEERAERVLPSFAGVCAVQLALGCAGYGAFLLASGATFCQGLLCLWLFAELVVCWTAMSYLTALKEYRGILIAFAAAVGAAFGAGWVLVFWLGVPVVEGFLAATALGYGVMLGMDVRLLCRFFPEREGSPWRFLRWVKRYRTLALTGLLLDLGLFAHLVIVWLGPLGVQVKGLFYGAPYYDVPALLAFLSI
;
A
#
# COMPACT_ATOMS: atom_id res chain seq x y z
N MET A 1 12.68 8.11 -6.17
CA MET A 1 12.49 8.49 -7.60
C MET A 1 13.78 8.58 -8.43
N ALA A 2 14.97 8.74 -7.86
CA ALA A 2 16.23 8.82 -8.63
C ALA A 2 16.58 7.59 -9.49
N GLY A 3 16.03 6.41 -9.20
CA GLY A 3 16.32 5.18 -9.91
C GLY A 3 15.64 4.99 -11.26
N ILE A 4 14.44 5.52 -11.43
CA ILE A 4 13.68 5.44 -12.69
C ILE A 4 14.42 6.20 -13.79
N GLY A 5 15.05 7.33 -13.48
CA GLY A 5 15.78 8.14 -14.45
C GLY A 5 16.93 7.40 -15.16
N PHE A 6 17.60 6.46 -14.48
CA PHE A 6 18.69 5.70 -15.09
C PHE A 6 18.19 4.61 -16.05
N GLU A 7 17.13 3.89 -15.71
CA GLU A 7 16.50 2.91 -16.61
C GLU A 7 15.85 3.61 -17.81
N LEU A 8 15.16 4.72 -17.58
CA LEU A 8 14.63 5.58 -18.64
C LEU A 8 15.73 6.07 -19.58
N LYS A 9 16.85 6.58 -19.03
CA LYS A 9 18.00 7.03 -19.85
C LYS A 9 18.54 5.91 -20.72
N LYS A 10 18.55 4.65 -20.27
CA LYS A 10 18.98 3.49 -21.04
C LYS A 10 18.00 3.15 -22.18
N LEU A 11 16.69 3.27 -21.91
CA LEU A 11 15.63 3.05 -22.90
C LEU A 11 15.61 4.17 -23.96
N PHE A 12 15.81 5.45 -23.56
CA PHE A 12 15.88 6.59 -24.46
C PHE A 12 17.17 6.66 -25.30
N ARG A 13 18.22 5.90 -24.95
CA ARG A 13 19.43 5.79 -25.81
C ARG A 13 19.19 5.06 -27.12
N ARG A 14 18.12 4.30 -27.26
CA ARG A 14 17.74 3.64 -28.53
C ARG A 14 17.10 4.68 -29.46
N LYS A 15 17.73 4.93 -30.60
CA LYS A 15 17.23 5.88 -31.62
C LYS A 15 16.01 5.29 -32.34
N GLY A 16 14.96 6.07 -32.48
CA GLY A 16 13.75 5.73 -33.24
C GLY A 16 12.46 6.10 -32.50
N MET A 17 11.45 6.55 -33.25
CA MET A 17 10.16 7.00 -32.70
C MET A 17 9.43 5.89 -31.93
N LEU A 18 9.47 4.63 -32.43
CA LEU A 18 8.90 3.47 -31.75
C LEU A 18 9.65 3.12 -30.45
N ALA A 19 10.97 3.35 -30.39
CA ALA A 19 11.75 3.13 -29.19
C ALA A 19 11.40 4.20 -28.12
N GLY A 20 11.20 5.45 -28.54
CA GLY A 20 10.72 6.52 -27.66
C GLY A 20 9.33 6.22 -27.12
N LEU A 21 8.36 5.85 -27.95
CA LEU A 21 7.00 5.51 -27.54
C LEU A 21 6.98 4.32 -26.54
N ARG A 22 7.78 3.30 -26.78
CA ARG A 22 7.94 2.16 -25.84
C ARG A 22 8.57 2.61 -24.52
N ALA A 23 9.56 3.50 -24.53
CA ALA A 23 10.19 4.01 -23.33
C ALA A 23 9.24 4.86 -22.50
N TYR A 24 8.45 5.74 -23.13
CA TYR A 24 7.40 6.53 -22.48
C TYR A 24 6.27 5.64 -21.95
N GLY A 25 5.79 4.67 -22.75
CA GLY A 25 4.79 3.72 -22.31
C GLY A 25 5.25 2.89 -21.11
N TYR A 26 6.49 2.39 -21.12
CA TYR A 26 7.08 1.64 -20.02
C TYR A 26 7.23 2.52 -18.77
N ALA A 27 7.68 3.76 -18.91
CA ALA A 27 7.79 4.73 -17.84
C ALA A 27 6.42 5.04 -17.21
N GLY A 28 5.42 5.31 -18.04
CA GLY A 28 4.06 5.55 -17.62
C GLY A 28 3.49 4.36 -16.83
N ILE A 29 3.61 3.14 -17.37
CA ILE A 29 3.14 1.93 -16.69
C ILE A 29 3.83 1.71 -15.34
N ILE A 30 5.13 1.97 -15.24
CA ILE A 30 5.85 1.81 -13.95
C ILE A 30 5.46 2.88 -12.95
N CYS A 31 5.33 4.14 -13.38
CA CYS A 31 5.03 5.25 -12.48
C CYS A 31 3.56 5.26 -12.03
N THR A 32 2.64 5.06 -12.98
CA THR A 32 1.19 5.15 -12.71
C THR A 32 0.52 3.78 -12.54
N GLY A 33 1.17 2.70 -12.97
CA GLY A 33 0.61 1.35 -12.96
C GLY A 33 0.10 0.88 -11.60
N PRO A 34 0.89 0.94 -10.52
CA PRO A 34 0.43 0.55 -9.19
C PRO A 34 -0.77 1.38 -8.73
N MET A 35 -0.79 2.66 -9.05
CA MET A 35 -1.87 3.57 -8.70
C MET A 35 -3.15 3.26 -9.51
N LEU A 36 -3.02 3.07 -10.84
CA LEU A 36 -4.10 2.62 -11.71
C LEU A 36 -4.69 1.29 -11.23
N LEU A 37 -3.86 0.32 -10.91
CA LEU A 37 -4.29 -0.99 -10.42
C LEU A 37 -4.96 -0.88 -9.05
N GLY A 38 -4.47 -0.02 -8.16
CA GLY A 38 -5.12 0.27 -6.87
C GLY A 38 -6.51 0.88 -7.05
N VAL A 39 -6.66 1.86 -7.97
CA VAL A 39 -7.96 2.45 -8.32
C VAL A 39 -8.87 1.43 -8.97
N LEU A 40 -8.36 0.58 -9.88
CA LEU A 40 -9.13 -0.50 -10.49
C LEU A 40 -9.61 -1.51 -9.44
N LEU A 41 -8.76 -1.88 -8.48
CA LEU A 41 -9.13 -2.79 -7.41
C LEU A 41 -10.26 -2.21 -6.57
N GLN A 42 -10.08 -1.00 -6.05
CA GLN A 42 -11.08 -0.36 -5.19
C GLN A 42 -12.35 0.02 -5.96
N GLY A 43 -12.22 0.66 -7.12
CA GLY A 43 -13.34 1.07 -7.98
C GLY A 43 -14.10 -0.12 -8.55
N GLY A 44 -13.40 -1.16 -8.96
CA GLY A 44 -14.01 -2.36 -9.50
C GLY A 44 -14.75 -3.16 -8.43
N LEU A 45 -14.19 -3.30 -7.22
CA LEU A 45 -14.89 -3.90 -6.09
C LEU A 45 -16.10 -3.06 -5.65
N LEU A 46 -15.99 -1.73 -5.73
CA LEU A 46 -17.10 -0.82 -5.48
C LEU A 46 -18.25 -1.05 -6.47
N LEU A 47 -17.97 -1.28 -7.76
CA LEU A 47 -18.96 -1.61 -8.76
C LEU A 47 -19.57 -3.00 -8.55
N LEU A 48 -18.77 -3.99 -8.12
CA LEU A 48 -19.22 -5.36 -7.84
C LEU A 48 -20.06 -5.47 -6.57
N CYS A 49 -19.59 -4.86 -5.49
CA CYS A 49 -20.13 -5.06 -4.14
C CYS A 49 -20.91 -3.87 -3.60
N GLY A 50 -20.98 -2.76 -4.36
CA GLY A 50 -21.61 -1.53 -3.93
C GLY A 50 -20.76 -0.73 -2.93
N TRP A 51 -21.22 0.50 -2.63
CA TRP A 51 -20.47 1.48 -1.83
C TRP A 51 -20.32 1.11 -0.34
N ALA A 52 -21.19 0.27 0.20
CA ALA A 52 -21.26 -0.01 1.64
C ALA A 52 -19.97 -0.55 2.29
N GLY A 53 -19.12 -1.27 1.52
CA GLY A 53 -17.82 -1.77 1.99
C GLY A 53 -16.67 -0.77 1.83
N ALA A 54 -16.76 0.13 0.87
CA ALA A 54 -15.70 1.04 0.47
C ALA A 54 -15.20 1.96 1.60
N PRO A 55 -16.05 2.55 2.48
CA PRO A 55 -15.57 3.41 3.56
C PRO A 55 -14.67 2.70 4.59
N ARG A 56 -14.86 1.39 4.78
CA ARG A 56 -14.02 0.60 5.69
C ARG A 56 -12.67 0.29 5.08
N ALA A 57 -12.65 -0.24 3.87
CA ALA A 57 -11.41 -0.52 3.15
C ALA A 57 -10.59 0.76 2.89
N GLY A 58 -11.24 1.89 2.58
CA GLY A 58 -10.58 3.17 2.42
C GLY A 58 -9.86 3.65 3.68
N ARG A 59 -10.42 3.38 4.88
CA ARG A 59 -9.76 3.71 6.14
C ARG A 59 -8.61 2.78 6.47
N ASP A 60 -8.75 1.50 6.17
CA ASP A 60 -7.64 0.54 6.30
C ASP A 60 -6.44 0.99 5.46
N LEU A 61 -6.69 1.44 4.22
CA LEU A 61 -5.67 2.02 3.35
C LEU A 61 -5.05 3.28 3.95
N LEU A 62 -5.85 4.26 4.37
CA LEU A 62 -5.34 5.51 4.94
C LEU A 62 -4.55 5.27 6.22
N ALA A 63 -5.08 4.47 7.15
CA ALA A 63 -4.41 4.16 8.40
C ALA A 63 -3.07 3.43 8.15
N SER A 64 -3.04 2.46 7.24
CA SER A 64 -1.82 1.71 6.91
C SER A 64 -0.77 2.61 6.25
N LEU A 65 -1.15 3.48 5.32
CA LEU A 65 -0.26 4.46 4.69
C LEU A 65 0.29 5.44 5.72
N THR A 66 -0.53 5.96 6.63
CA THR A 66 -0.09 6.87 7.68
C THR A 66 0.95 6.23 8.59
N VAL A 67 0.75 4.98 9.01
CA VAL A 67 1.73 4.27 9.85
C VAL A 67 3.02 3.99 9.09
N THR A 68 2.94 3.59 7.83
CA THR A 68 4.11 3.24 7.03
C THR A 68 4.89 4.45 6.53
N SER A 69 4.24 5.57 6.28
CA SER A 69 4.86 6.79 5.74
C SER A 69 5.95 7.36 6.65
N PHE A 70 5.77 7.28 7.97
CA PHE A 70 6.79 7.69 8.94
C PHE A 70 8.10 6.91 8.76
N PHE A 71 8.01 5.63 8.44
CA PHE A 71 9.18 4.76 8.32
C PHE A 71 9.72 4.68 6.88
N SER A 72 8.89 4.93 5.86
CA SER A 72 9.23 4.66 4.46
C SER A 72 10.49 5.37 3.98
N MET A 73 10.62 6.68 4.21
CA MET A 73 11.79 7.45 3.78
C MET A 73 13.08 7.06 4.51
N PRO A 74 13.13 6.96 5.87
CA PRO A 74 14.31 6.48 6.58
C PRO A 74 14.72 5.06 6.21
N VAL A 75 13.74 4.18 5.98
CA VAL A 75 13.98 2.79 5.59
C VAL A 75 14.54 2.70 4.17
N THR A 76 13.97 3.43 3.22
CA THR A 76 14.50 3.50 1.85
C THR A 76 15.96 4.00 1.86
N ARG A 77 16.26 5.01 2.70
CA ARG A 77 17.62 5.50 2.89
C ARG A 77 18.52 4.44 3.51
N PHE A 78 18.05 3.73 4.54
CA PHE A 78 18.79 2.63 5.15
C PHE A 78 19.16 1.56 4.11
N VAL A 79 18.19 1.10 3.32
CA VAL A 79 18.43 0.09 2.27
C VAL A 79 19.45 0.58 1.25
N ALA A 80 19.32 1.82 0.78
CA ALA A 80 20.26 2.41 -0.15
C ALA A 80 21.69 2.47 0.42
N ASP A 81 21.85 2.86 1.69
CA ASP A 81 23.14 2.92 2.37
C ASP A 81 23.75 1.50 2.56
N GLN A 82 22.92 0.49 2.92
CA GLN A 82 23.41 -0.90 3.05
C GLN A 82 23.82 -1.49 1.68
N LEU A 83 23.11 -1.19 0.62
CA LEU A 83 23.48 -1.62 -0.73
C LEU A 83 24.76 -0.93 -1.21
N TYR A 84 24.95 0.36 -0.87
CA TYR A 84 26.15 1.09 -1.21
C TYR A 84 27.39 0.56 -0.44
N GLU A 85 27.20 0.12 0.83
CA GLU A 85 28.23 -0.49 1.66
C GLU A 85 28.49 -1.97 1.32
N GLU A 86 27.83 -2.52 0.29
CA GLU A 86 27.88 -3.95 -0.10
C GLU A 86 27.47 -4.92 1.02
N ARG A 87 26.56 -4.49 1.90
CA ARG A 87 26.09 -5.25 3.07
C ARG A 87 24.62 -5.67 2.92
N ALA A 88 24.33 -6.33 1.80
CA ALA A 88 22.97 -6.73 1.42
C ALA A 88 22.34 -7.72 2.42
N GLU A 89 23.16 -8.50 3.15
CA GLU A 89 22.73 -9.46 4.17
C GLU A 89 21.93 -8.83 5.32
N ARG A 90 22.06 -7.49 5.53
CA ARG A 90 21.36 -6.75 6.60
C ARG A 90 19.99 -6.23 6.21
N VAL A 91 19.64 -6.29 4.95
CA VAL A 91 18.42 -5.71 4.42
C VAL A 91 17.20 -6.53 4.89
N LEU A 92 17.22 -7.84 4.72
CA LEU A 92 16.07 -8.69 5.06
C LEU A 92 15.79 -8.77 6.57
N PRO A 93 16.78 -8.86 7.48
CA PRO A 93 16.53 -8.74 8.92
C PRO A 93 15.88 -7.40 9.30
N SER A 94 16.31 -6.29 8.68
CA SER A 94 15.72 -4.98 8.93
C SER A 94 14.26 -4.89 8.49
N PHE A 95 13.89 -5.53 7.37
CA PHE A 95 12.51 -5.62 6.92
C PHE A 95 11.61 -6.26 7.99
N ALA A 96 12.02 -7.39 8.55
CA ALA A 96 11.27 -8.04 9.64
C ALA A 96 11.14 -7.13 10.86
N GLY A 97 12.21 -6.40 11.22
CA GLY A 97 12.19 -5.46 12.35
C GLY A 97 11.26 -4.27 12.10
N VAL A 98 11.29 -3.68 10.90
CA VAL A 98 10.38 -2.58 10.51
C VAL A 98 8.94 -3.03 10.57
N CYS A 99 8.61 -4.18 9.95
CA CYS A 99 7.26 -4.75 9.98
C CYS A 99 6.80 -5.00 11.43
N ALA A 100 7.67 -5.56 12.29
CA ALA A 100 7.32 -5.82 13.69
C ALA A 100 6.94 -4.54 14.44
N VAL A 101 7.72 -3.46 14.29
CA VAL A 101 7.44 -2.17 14.94
C VAL A 101 6.16 -1.55 14.39
N GLN A 102 6.01 -1.51 13.08
CA GLN A 102 4.83 -0.93 12.43
C GLN A 102 3.55 -1.69 12.78
N LEU A 103 3.59 -3.03 12.77
CA LEU A 103 2.46 -3.86 13.15
C LEU A 103 2.13 -3.70 14.64
N ALA A 104 3.12 -3.67 15.52
CA ALA A 104 2.88 -3.49 16.95
C ALA A 104 2.20 -2.15 17.25
N LEU A 105 2.73 -1.05 16.71
CA LEU A 105 2.17 0.29 16.93
C LEU A 105 0.86 0.48 16.17
N GLY A 106 0.81 0.06 14.91
CA GLY A 106 -0.34 0.23 14.04
C GLY A 106 -1.53 -0.61 14.48
N CYS A 107 -1.33 -1.92 14.75
CA CYS A 107 -2.42 -2.78 15.20
C CYS A 107 -2.93 -2.38 16.60
N ALA A 108 -2.06 -1.90 17.50
CA ALA A 108 -2.50 -1.37 18.78
C ALA A 108 -3.39 -0.12 18.61
N GLY A 109 -2.94 0.85 17.82
CA GLY A 109 -3.70 2.10 17.58
C GLY A 109 -4.97 1.86 16.76
N TYR A 110 -4.85 1.15 15.65
CA TYR A 110 -6.00 0.86 14.79
C TYR A 110 -6.98 -0.12 15.43
N GLY A 111 -6.50 -1.11 16.18
CA GLY A 111 -7.34 -2.02 16.96
C GLY A 111 -8.14 -1.28 18.03
N ALA A 112 -7.54 -0.33 18.75
CA ALA A 112 -8.25 0.52 19.70
C ALA A 112 -9.35 1.37 19.00
N PHE A 113 -9.06 1.92 17.81
CA PHE A 113 -10.07 2.62 16.99
C PHE A 113 -11.22 1.68 16.60
N LEU A 114 -10.92 0.45 16.15
CA LEU A 114 -11.94 -0.53 15.76
C LEU A 114 -12.85 -0.92 16.93
N LEU A 115 -12.29 -1.11 18.12
CA LEU A 115 -13.07 -1.37 19.33
C LEU A 115 -14.03 -0.23 19.68
N ALA A 116 -13.58 1.02 19.49
CA ALA A 116 -14.40 2.21 19.72
C ALA A 116 -15.42 2.48 18.59
N SER A 117 -15.21 1.90 17.40
CA SER A 117 -16.00 2.20 16.19
C SER A 117 -17.39 1.55 16.14
N GLY A 118 -17.68 0.57 17.03
CA GLY A 118 -18.93 -0.19 17.00
C GLY A 118 -19.04 -1.15 15.81
N ALA A 119 -17.93 -1.53 15.18
CA ALA A 119 -17.89 -2.57 14.16
C ALA A 119 -18.30 -3.93 14.74
N THR A 120 -18.90 -4.80 13.93
CA THR A 120 -19.12 -6.19 14.34
C THR A 120 -17.75 -6.89 14.48
N PHE A 121 -17.67 -7.89 15.34
CA PHE A 121 -16.41 -8.62 15.57
C PHE A 121 -15.79 -9.14 14.26
N CYS A 122 -16.60 -9.70 13.37
CA CYS A 122 -16.13 -10.20 12.08
C CYS A 122 -15.58 -9.09 11.19
N GLN A 123 -16.30 -7.96 11.07
CA GLN A 123 -15.84 -6.80 10.30
C GLN A 123 -14.57 -6.19 10.90
N GLY A 124 -14.49 -6.07 12.23
CA GLY A 124 -13.31 -5.58 12.92
C GLY A 124 -12.08 -6.47 12.68
N LEU A 125 -12.27 -7.78 12.72
CA LEU A 125 -11.20 -8.74 12.43
C LEU A 125 -10.71 -8.65 10.98
N LEU A 126 -11.64 -8.56 10.02
CA LEU A 126 -11.30 -8.40 8.60
C LEU A 126 -10.57 -7.07 8.34
N CYS A 127 -11.02 -5.97 8.94
CA CYS A 127 -10.34 -4.68 8.84
C CYS A 127 -8.93 -4.74 9.45
N LEU A 128 -8.77 -5.31 10.64
CA LEU A 128 -7.45 -5.44 11.27
C LEU A 128 -6.51 -6.34 10.46
N TRP A 129 -7.04 -7.40 9.87
CA TRP A 129 -6.28 -8.30 8.99
C TRP A 129 -5.83 -7.55 7.74
N LEU A 130 -6.75 -6.88 7.03
CA LEU A 130 -6.44 -6.07 5.86
C LEU A 130 -5.43 -4.96 6.16
N PHE A 131 -5.60 -4.25 7.30
CA PHE A 131 -4.65 -3.24 7.75
C PHE A 131 -3.24 -3.81 7.93
N ALA A 132 -3.12 -4.98 8.59
CA ALA A 132 -1.83 -5.63 8.81
C ALA A 132 -1.16 -6.05 7.49
N GLU A 133 -1.91 -6.61 6.55
CA GLU A 133 -1.42 -6.95 5.21
C GLU A 133 -0.92 -5.71 4.46
N LEU A 134 -1.69 -4.62 4.47
CA LEU A 134 -1.33 -3.37 3.82
C LEU A 134 -0.06 -2.77 4.40
N VAL A 135 0.11 -2.76 5.72
CA VAL A 135 1.34 -2.28 6.38
C VAL A 135 2.57 -3.05 5.87
N VAL A 136 2.47 -4.38 5.77
CA VAL A 136 3.59 -5.20 5.28
C VAL A 136 3.81 -5.01 3.78
N CYS A 137 2.73 -4.89 2.98
CA CYS A 137 2.81 -4.61 1.54
C CYS A 137 3.54 -3.28 1.25
N TRP A 138 3.11 -2.18 1.88
CA TRP A 138 3.74 -0.87 1.68
C TRP A 138 5.20 -0.86 2.12
N THR A 139 5.50 -1.58 3.20
CA THR A 139 6.88 -1.74 3.64
C THR A 139 7.69 -2.54 2.63
N ALA A 140 7.20 -3.67 2.13
CA ALA A 140 7.88 -4.48 1.11
C ALA A 140 8.11 -3.67 -0.18
N MET A 141 7.12 -2.90 -0.63
CA MET A 141 7.25 -2.01 -1.78
C MET A 141 8.33 -0.95 -1.57
N SER A 142 8.48 -0.39 -0.36
CA SER A 142 9.54 0.58 -0.06
C SER A 142 10.92 -0.04 -0.23
N TYR A 143 11.11 -1.30 0.17
CA TYR A 143 12.36 -2.05 -0.04
C TYR A 143 12.58 -2.40 -1.51
N LEU A 144 11.57 -2.88 -2.21
CA LEU A 144 11.65 -3.22 -3.65
C LEU A 144 11.89 -1.99 -4.52
N THR A 145 11.33 -0.86 -4.16
CA THR A 145 11.56 0.43 -4.84
C THR A 145 13.02 0.87 -4.70
N ALA A 146 13.65 0.64 -3.54
CA ALA A 146 15.07 0.92 -3.35
C ALA A 146 15.95 0.04 -4.25
N LEU A 147 15.52 -1.18 -4.57
CA LEU A 147 16.15 -2.10 -5.54
C LEU A 147 15.84 -1.75 -7.00
N LYS A 148 14.91 -0.84 -7.26
CA LYS A 148 14.41 -0.49 -8.61
C LYS A 148 13.66 -1.64 -9.30
N GLU A 149 13.09 -2.57 -8.55
CA GLU A 149 12.36 -3.73 -9.08
C GLU A 149 10.86 -3.40 -9.27
N TYR A 150 10.60 -2.46 -10.18
CA TYR A 150 9.24 -1.96 -10.46
C TYR A 150 8.36 -2.98 -11.20
N ARG A 151 8.98 -3.87 -12.00
CA ARG A 151 8.23 -4.90 -12.76
C ARG A 151 7.60 -5.93 -11.83
N GLY A 152 8.33 -6.36 -10.81
CA GLY A 152 7.81 -7.27 -9.80
C GLY A 152 6.62 -6.69 -9.06
N ILE A 153 6.73 -5.45 -8.62
CA ILE A 153 5.64 -4.70 -7.97
C ILE A 153 4.40 -4.62 -8.89
N LEU A 154 4.58 -4.25 -10.17
CA LEU A 154 3.48 -4.13 -11.11
C LEU A 154 2.76 -5.47 -11.33
N ILE A 155 3.50 -6.57 -11.47
CA ILE A 155 2.94 -7.92 -11.63
C ILE A 155 2.19 -8.34 -10.36
N ALA A 156 2.72 -8.04 -9.17
CA ALA A 156 2.07 -8.33 -7.90
C ALA A 156 0.73 -7.57 -7.76
N PHE A 157 0.69 -6.29 -8.14
CA PHE A 157 -0.56 -5.53 -8.20
C PHE A 157 -1.57 -6.10 -9.20
N ALA A 158 -1.13 -6.47 -10.41
CA ALA A 158 -2.01 -7.06 -11.40
C ALA A 158 -2.61 -8.40 -10.91
N ALA A 159 -1.78 -9.22 -10.25
CA ALA A 159 -2.25 -10.46 -9.63
C ALA A 159 -3.24 -10.19 -8.48
N ALA A 160 -2.98 -9.15 -7.66
CA ALA A 160 -3.88 -8.72 -6.59
C ALA A 160 -5.26 -8.33 -7.12
N VAL A 161 -5.30 -7.53 -8.20
CA VAL A 161 -6.56 -7.14 -8.85
C VAL A 161 -7.34 -8.37 -9.32
N GLY A 162 -6.69 -9.28 -10.05
CA GLY A 162 -7.32 -10.52 -10.52
C GLY A 162 -7.84 -11.39 -9.37
N ALA A 163 -7.05 -11.55 -8.30
CA ALA A 163 -7.43 -12.32 -7.13
C ALA A 163 -8.61 -11.67 -6.38
N ALA A 164 -8.58 -10.35 -6.17
CA ALA A 164 -9.64 -9.62 -5.50
C ALA A 164 -10.97 -9.70 -6.26
N PHE A 165 -10.96 -9.52 -7.60
CA PHE A 165 -12.16 -9.66 -8.42
C PHE A 165 -12.70 -11.07 -8.41
N GLY A 166 -11.84 -12.09 -8.58
CA GLY A 166 -12.24 -13.49 -8.52
C GLY A 166 -12.84 -13.85 -7.16
N ALA A 167 -12.17 -13.44 -6.06
CA ALA A 167 -12.66 -13.67 -4.71
C ALA A 167 -13.97 -12.94 -4.44
N GLY A 168 -14.09 -11.67 -4.85
CA GLY A 168 -15.32 -10.88 -4.68
C GLY A 168 -16.51 -11.50 -5.39
N TRP A 169 -16.30 -11.95 -6.62
CA TRP A 169 -17.31 -12.67 -7.39
C TRP A 169 -17.77 -13.94 -6.68
N VAL A 170 -16.83 -14.80 -6.26
CA VAL A 170 -17.15 -16.07 -5.59
C VAL A 170 -17.82 -15.83 -4.24
N LEU A 171 -17.29 -14.93 -3.41
CA LEU A 171 -17.80 -14.69 -2.07
C LEU A 171 -19.20 -14.10 -2.08
N VAL A 172 -19.46 -13.10 -2.93
CA VAL A 172 -20.74 -12.38 -2.93
C VAL A 172 -21.80 -13.14 -3.73
N PHE A 173 -21.48 -13.62 -4.94
CA PHE A 173 -22.47 -14.19 -5.84
C PHE A 173 -22.67 -15.70 -5.69
N TRP A 174 -21.63 -16.46 -5.32
CA TRP A 174 -21.73 -17.93 -5.17
C TRP A 174 -21.96 -18.34 -3.72
N LEU A 175 -21.26 -17.74 -2.78
CA LEU A 175 -21.36 -18.12 -1.37
C LEU A 175 -22.40 -17.28 -0.61
N GLY A 176 -22.94 -16.20 -1.21
CA GLY A 176 -23.93 -15.34 -0.58
C GLY A 176 -23.44 -14.61 0.67
N VAL A 177 -22.13 -14.37 0.77
CA VAL A 177 -21.53 -13.61 1.90
C VAL A 177 -22.09 -12.19 1.88
N PRO A 178 -22.42 -11.59 3.04
CA PRO A 178 -22.86 -10.20 3.08
C PRO A 178 -21.86 -9.28 2.36
N VAL A 179 -22.40 -8.30 1.62
CA VAL A 179 -21.63 -7.46 0.69
C VAL A 179 -20.43 -6.78 1.35
N VAL A 180 -20.58 -6.31 2.60
CA VAL A 180 -19.51 -5.61 3.32
C VAL A 180 -18.36 -6.55 3.66
N GLU A 181 -18.68 -7.72 4.22
CA GLU A 181 -17.71 -8.74 4.56
C GLU A 181 -17.07 -9.33 3.30
N GLY A 182 -17.87 -9.54 2.26
CA GLY A 182 -17.39 -10.00 0.94
C GLY A 182 -16.41 -9.01 0.32
N PHE A 183 -16.71 -7.72 0.38
CA PHE A 183 -15.81 -6.65 -0.10
C PHE A 183 -14.48 -6.64 0.67
N LEU A 184 -14.53 -6.66 2.00
CA LEU A 184 -13.34 -6.64 2.85
C LEU A 184 -12.50 -7.91 2.64
N ALA A 185 -13.13 -9.08 2.63
CA ALA A 185 -12.44 -10.35 2.40
C ALA A 185 -11.82 -10.44 1.00
N ALA A 186 -12.53 -9.99 -0.04
CA ALA A 186 -12.00 -9.95 -1.41
C ALA A 186 -10.78 -9.00 -1.50
N THR A 187 -10.85 -7.84 -0.86
CA THR A 187 -9.74 -6.89 -0.80
C THR A 187 -8.53 -7.50 -0.07
N ALA A 188 -8.75 -8.13 1.09
CA ALA A 188 -7.71 -8.80 1.85
C ALA A 188 -7.07 -9.94 1.04
N LEU A 189 -7.85 -10.80 0.39
CA LEU A 189 -7.31 -11.86 -0.46
C LEU A 189 -6.46 -11.29 -1.61
N GLY A 190 -6.87 -10.20 -2.24
CA GLY A 190 -6.10 -9.53 -3.27
C GLY A 190 -4.75 -9.02 -2.75
N TYR A 191 -4.76 -8.27 -1.66
CA TYR A 191 -3.52 -7.77 -1.04
C TYR A 191 -2.68 -8.88 -0.42
N GLY A 192 -3.27 -9.97 0.06
CA GLY A 192 -2.57 -11.17 0.52
C GLY A 192 -1.76 -11.84 -0.59
N VAL A 193 -2.31 -11.92 -1.81
CA VAL A 193 -1.59 -12.40 -2.99
C VAL A 193 -0.41 -11.47 -3.32
N MET A 194 -0.64 -10.15 -3.32
CA MET A 194 0.41 -9.16 -3.53
C MET A 194 1.52 -9.30 -2.49
N LEU A 195 1.16 -9.37 -1.22
CA LEU A 195 2.09 -9.56 -0.11
C LEU A 195 2.97 -10.80 -0.30
N GLY A 196 2.36 -11.94 -0.64
CA GLY A 196 3.09 -13.18 -0.88
C GLY A 196 4.10 -13.05 -2.03
N MET A 197 3.73 -12.34 -3.11
CA MET A 197 4.61 -12.11 -4.25
C MET A 197 5.75 -11.14 -3.91
N ASP A 198 5.46 -10.03 -3.23
CA ASP A 198 6.46 -9.01 -2.85
C ASP A 198 7.47 -9.56 -1.84
N VAL A 199 7.01 -10.29 -0.82
CA VAL A 199 7.90 -10.94 0.16
C VAL A 199 8.75 -12.02 -0.51
N ARG A 200 8.17 -12.84 -1.38
CA ARG A 200 8.94 -13.85 -2.15
C ARG A 200 10.02 -13.18 -3.00
N LEU A 201 9.69 -12.07 -3.65
CA LEU A 201 10.62 -11.32 -4.47
C LEU A 201 11.75 -10.75 -3.60
N LEU A 202 11.42 -10.16 -2.45
CA LEU A 202 12.39 -9.63 -1.51
C LEU A 202 13.34 -10.72 -0.97
N CYS A 203 12.81 -11.89 -0.59
CA CYS A 203 13.62 -13.02 -0.15
C CYS A 203 14.53 -13.57 -1.26
N ARG A 204 14.11 -13.47 -2.52
CA ARG A 204 14.92 -13.87 -3.67
C ARG A 204 16.10 -12.94 -3.92
N PHE A 205 15.91 -11.62 -3.71
CA PHE A 205 16.99 -10.64 -3.85
C PHE A 205 17.96 -10.66 -2.67
N PHE A 206 17.50 -11.02 -1.48
CA PHE A 206 18.30 -11.05 -0.25
C PHE A 206 18.26 -12.43 0.39
N PRO A 207 19.00 -13.42 -0.17
CA PRO A 207 19.02 -14.79 0.38
C PRO A 207 19.75 -14.85 1.72
N GLU A 208 20.76 -14.01 1.92
CA GLU A 208 21.56 -13.96 3.13
C GLU A 208 20.89 -13.13 4.22
N ARG A 209 21.03 -13.55 5.47
CA ARG A 209 20.35 -12.96 6.63
C ARG A 209 21.32 -12.82 7.77
N GLU A 210 22.04 -11.72 7.82
CA GLU A 210 22.94 -11.42 8.94
C GLU A 210 22.65 -10.07 9.57
N GLY A 211 22.74 -10.00 10.89
CA GLY A 211 22.62 -8.78 11.65
C GLY A 211 21.35 -8.63 12.47
N SER A 212 21.29 -7.56 13.26
CA SER A 212 20.16 -7.25 14.13
C SER A 212 19.00 -6.63 13.33
N PRO A 213 17.75 -7.09 13.52
CA PRO A 213 16.57 -6.52 12.88
C PRO A 213 16.31 -5.06 13.28
N TRP A 214 16.85 -4.60 14.40
CA TRP A 214 16.61 -3.26 14.96
C TRP A 214 17.58 -2.19 14.47
N ARG A 215 18.51 -2.52 13.58
CA ARG A 215 19.54 -1.59 13.09
C ARG A 215 18.97 -0.35 12.41
N PHE A 216 17.86 -0.48 11.70
CA PHE A 216 17.17 0.62 11.02
C PHE A 216 16.74 1.74 11.97
N LEU A 217 16.52 1.46 13.27
CA LEU A 217 16.14 2.47 14.25
C LEU A 217 17.18 3.58 14.39
N ARG A 218 18.47 3.27 14.15
CA ARG A 218 19.51 4.29 14.12
C ARG A 218 19.31 5.28 12.97
N TRP A 219 18.83 4.80 11.82
CA TRP A 219 18.51 5.66 10.67
C TRP A 219 17.26 6.49 10.93
N VAL A 220 16.23 5.93 11.52
CA VAL A 220 15.04 6.68 11.95
C VAL A 220 15.43 7.80 12.90
N LYS A 221 16.27 7.50 13.92
CA LYS A 221 16.75 8.51 14.88
C LYS A 221 17.65 9.57 14.20
N ARG A 222 18.56 9.15 13.33
CA ARG A 222 19.48 10.05 12.60
C ARG A 222 18.74 10.93 11.60
N TYR A 223 17.77 10.38 10.89
CA TYR A 223 17.01 11.06 9.84
C TYR A 223 15.56 11.35 10.26
N ARG A 224 15.35 11.77 11.53
CA ARG A 224 14.02 12.09 12.09
C ARG A 224 13.27 13.14 11.27
N THR A 225 13.96 14.12 10.70
CA THR A 225 13.35 15.11 9.82
C THR A 225 12.77 14.45 8.57
N LEU A 226 13.51 13.48 7.99
CA LEU A 226 13.05 12.73 6.83
C LEU A 226 11.82 11.87 7.15
N ALA A 227 11.78 11.26 8.36
CA ALA A 227 10.61 10.53 8.84
C ALA A 227 9.38 11.44 9.00
N LEU A 228 9.56 12.61 9.59
CA LEU A 228 8.49 13.62 9.73
C LEU A 228 8.03 14.14 8.38
N THR A 229 8.95 14.39 7.45
CA THR A 229 8.60 14.81 6.08
C THR A 229 7.73 13.77 5.40
N GLY A 230 8.08 12.47 5.48
CA GLY A 230 7.26 11.40 4.91
C GLY A 230 5.86 11.38 5.51
N LEU A 231 5.75 11.42 6.83
CA LEU A 231 4.46 11.45 7.53
C LEU A 231 3.62 12.67 7.15
N LEU A 232 4.21 13.87 7.14
CA LEU A 232 3.48 15.11 6.86
C LEU A 232 3.04 15.20 5.40
N LEU A 233 3.83 14.69 4.46
CA LEU A 233 3.44 14.59 3.04
C LEU A 233 2.22 13.70 2.87
N ASP A 234 2.22 12.54 3.51
CA ASP A 234 1.11 11.58 3.44
C ASP A 234 -0.15 12.12 4.11
N LEU A 235 -0.01 12.66 5.33
CA LEU A 235 -1.11 13.34 6.01
C LEU A 235 -1.68 14.51 5.19
N GLY A 236 -0.83 15.31 4.56
CA GLY A 236 -1.25 16.41 3.68
C GLY A 236 -2.02 15.90 2.45
N LEU A 237 -1.56 14.80 1.87
CA LEU A 237 -2.20 14.20 0.70
C LEU A 237 -3.61 13.70 1.02
N PHE A 238 -3.84 13.13 2.20
CA PHE A 238 -5.13 12.53 2.57
C PHE A 238 -5.98 13.37 3.53
N ALA A 239 -5.47 14.50 4.03
CA ALA A 239 -6.19 15.36 4.97
C ALA A 239 -7.57 15.80 4.46
N HIS A 240 -7.68 16.07 3.15
CA HIS A 240 -8.92 16.49 2.53
C HIS A 240 -10.04 15.44 2.64
N LEU A 241 -9.71 14.14 2.56
CA LEU A 241 -10.69 13.07 2.75
C LEU A 241 -11.25 13.07 4.18
N VAL A 242 -10.35 13.16 5.17
CA VAL A 242 -10.75 13.18 6.59
C VAL A 242 -11.61 14.41 6.90
N ILE A 243 -11.24 15.59 6.38
CA ILE A 243 -12.00 16.83 6.56
C ILE A 243 -13.41 16.69 5.95
N VAL A 244 -13.54 16.12 4.76
CA VAL A 244 -14.83 15.92 4.10
C VAL A 244 -15.68 14.89 4.84
N TRP A 245 -15.11 13.81 5.33
CA TRP A 245 -15.83 12.79 6.11
C TRP A 245 -16.37 13.32 7.45
N LEU A 246 -15.64 14.25 8.10
CA LEU A 246 -16.08 14.90 9.34
C LEU A 246 -16.94 16.14 9.09
N GLY A 247 -17.01 16.60 7.84
CA GLY A 247 -17.77 17.77 7.43
C GLY A 247 -19.23 17.47 7.07
N PRO A 248 -19.97 18.47 6.57
CA PRO A 248 -21.38 18.35 6.26
C PRO A 248 -21.72 17.40 5.10
N LEU A 249 -20.73 17.02 4.28
CA LEU A 249 -20.88 16.03 3.21
C LEU A 249 -20.65 14.60 3.70
N GLY A 250 -20.16 14.43 4.92
CA GLY A 250 -19.93 13.11 5.51
C GLY A 250 -21.22 12.44 5.92
N VAL A 251 -21.38 11.18 5.48
CA VAL A 251 -22.47 10.31 5.86
C VAL A 251 -21.96 9.25 6.83
N GLN A 252 -22.58 9.16 8.00
CA GLN A 252 -22.27 8.12 8.96
C GLN A 252 -22.78 6.76 8.44
N VAL A 253 -21.88 5.83 8.23
CA VAL A 253 -22.24 4.48 7.75
C VAL A 253 -22.58 3.57 8.94
N LYS A 254 -21.72 3.56 9.97
CA LYS A 254 -21.93 2.84 11.22
C LYS A 254 -20.88 3.28 12.26
N GLY A 255 -21.31 3.64 13.46
CA GLY A 255 -20.42 4.04 14.54
C GLY A 255 -19.49 5.19 14.12
N LEU A 256 -18.18 5.00 14.24
CA LEU A 256 -17.18 6.00 13.81
C LEU A 256 -16.82 5.90 12.31
N PHE A 257 -17.51 5.08 11.54
CA PHE A 257 -17.28 4.99 10.10
C PHE A 257 -18.13 6.03 9.36
N TYR A 258 -17.46 7.01 8.78
CA TYR A 258 -18.03 8.03 7.90
C TYR A 258 -17.50 7.82 6.49
N GLY A 259 -18.21 8.25 5.49
CA GLY A 259 -17.79 8.29 4.10
C GLY A 259 -18.55 9.41 3.38
N ALA A 260 -18.10 9.79 2.20
CA ALA A 260 -18.73 10.82 1.40
C ALA A 260 -18.88 10.31 -0.05
N PRO A 261 -19.97 9.60 -0.41
CA PRO A 261 -20.11 8.95 -1.70
C PRO A 261 -19.90 9.88 -2.89
N TYR A 262 -20.36 11.11 -2.78
CA TYR A 262 -20.23 12.14 -3.82
C TYR A 262 -18.81 12.72 -3.94
N TYR A 263 -17.96 12.48 -2.94
CA TYR A 263 -16.58 12.96 -2.91
C TYR A 263 -15.54 11.85 -3.04
N ASP A 264 -15.78 10.70 -2.42
CA ASP A 264 -14.83 9.59 -2.38
C ASP A 264 -14.52 9.04 -3.78
N VAL A 265 -15.55 8.91 -4.64
CA VAL A 265 -15.37 8.41 -6.00
C VAL A 265 -14.60 9.41 -6.89
N PRO A 266 -14.98 10.70 -6.97
CA PRO A 266 -14.18 11.71 -7.66
C PRO A 266 -12.75 11.83 -7.12
N ALA A 267 -12.56 11.78 -5.79
CA ALA A 267 -11.24 11.83 -5.17
C ALA A 267 -10.38 10.62 -5.58
N LEU A 268 -10.96 9.40 -5.61
CA LEU A 268 -10.27 8.21 -6.06
C LEU A 268 -9.78 8.37 -7.52
N LEU A 269 -10.61 8.95 -8.40
CA LEU A 269 -10.23 9.22 -9.78
C LEU A 269 -9.20 10.35 -9.88
N ALA A 270 -9.27 11.38 -9.02
CA ALA A 270 -8.32 12.48 -9.00
C ALA A 270 -6.90 12.00 -8.63
N PHE A 271 -6.76 10.97 -7.81
CA PHE A 271 -5.45 10.35 -7.54
C PHE A 271 -4.76 9.79 -8.78
N LEU A 272 -5.48 9.53 -9.87
CA LEU A 272 -4.88 9.13 -11.15
C LEU A 272 -4.15 10.27 -11.86
N SER A 273 -4.39 11.53 -11.48
CA SER A 273 -3.78 12.71 -12.07
C SER A 273 -2.52 13.21 -11.36
N ILE A 274 -2.19 12.61 -10.21
CA ILE A 274 -1.00 12.92 -9.40
C ILE A 274 0.15 11.99 -9.78
#